data_5a1b22650d04e534fb894d3fd9f9640b
#
_entry.id   5a1b22650d04e534fb894d3fd9f9640b
#
_cell.length_a   1.000
_cell.length_b   1.000
_cell.length_c   1.000
_cell.angle_alpha   90.00
_cell.angle_beta   90.00
_cell.angle_gamma   90.00
#
_symmetry.space_group_name_H-M   'P 1'
#
loop_
_entity.id
_entity.type
_entity.pdbx_description
1 polymer ?
#
loop_
_entity_poly.entity_id
_entity_poly.type
_entity_poly.pdbx_seq_one_letter_code
_entity_poly.pdbx_strand_id
1 'polypeptide(L)'
;LNRMHEFIPTAALAGQVILDGKDVYEPGVDVTKIRLRVGMVFQKPNPFPSMTIKENVLSGLRLAQIKISNADELLESCLKRAGLWNEVKDRLDEYGGALSGGQQQRLCIARSLAVRPEVLLMDEPCSALDPGSTLKIEETIAELAKSMTIIIVTHNMQQAARVSDYTAFLLTEGGPGQIVEVAPTREIF
;
A
#
# COMPACT_ATOMS: atom_id res chain seq x y z
N LEU A 1 -5.51 8.09 7.42
CA LEU A 1 -4.09 8.33 7.68
C LEU A 1 -3.43 9.19 6.59
N ASN A 2 -3.65 8.95 5.30
CA ASN A 2 -3.09 9.72 4.18
C ASN A 2 -3.97 10.86 3.68
N ARG A 3 -4.96 11.29 4.44
CA ARG A 3 -5.89 12.41 4.17
C ARG A 3 -6.77 12.23 2.91
N MET A 4 -6.99 10.98 2.45
CA MET A 4 -7.87 10.74 1.29
C MET A 4 -9.36 10.97 1.59
N HIS A 5 -9.79 10.86 2.87
CA HIS A 5 -11.17 11.15 3.26
C HIS A 5 -11.58 12.61 2.96
N GLU A 6 -10.62 13.54 2.85
CA GLU A 6 -10.90 14.95 2.51
C GLU A 6 -11.50 15.13 1.10
N PHE A 7 -11.41 14.11 0.24
CA PHE A 7 -12.15 14.10 -1.03
C PHE A 7 -13.64 13.80 -0.88
N ILE A 8 -14.07 13.42 0.33
CA ILE A 8 -15.48 13.13 0.64
C ILE A 8 -16.03 14.34 1.43
N PRO A 9 -16.91 15.19 0.84
CA PRO A 9 -17.35 16.43 1.47
C PRO A 9 -18.05 16.25 2.81
N THR A 10 -18.63 15.08 3.07
CA THR A 10 -19.37 14.74 4.29
C THR A 10 -18.49 14.06 5.34
N ALA A 11 -17.24 13.73 5.02
CA ALA A 11 -16.35 13.09 5.98
C ALA A 11 -15.81 14.12 6.96
N ALA A 12 -15.87 13.78 8.25
CA ALA A 12 -15.28 14.58 9.33
C ALA A 12 -14.27 13.72 10.09
N LEU A 13 -13.27 14.37 10.66
CA LEU A 13 -12.25 13.74 11.49
C LEU A 13 -12.13 14.52 12.79
N ALA A 14 -11.99 13.79 13.90
CA ALA A 14 -11.62 14.34 15.21
C ALA A 14 -10.43 13.51 15.75
N GLY A 15 -9.56 14.15 16.52
CA GLY A 15 -8.33 13.54 17.03
C GLY A 15 -7.11 13.90 16.20
N GLN A 16 -6.01 13.20 16.43
CA GLN A 16 -4.71 13.47 15.83
C GLN A 16 -4.13 12.20 15.20
N VAL A 17 -3.36 12.37 14.14
CA VAL A 17 -2.52 11.31 13.56
C VAL A 17 -1.09 11.81 13.53
N ILE A 18 -0.25 11.23 14.38
CA ILE A 18 1.14 11.64 14.53
C ILE A 18 2.05 10.76 13.68
N LEU A 19 2.82 11.38 12.80
CA LEU A 19 3.86 10.76 11.98
C LEU A 19 5.19 11.47 12.29
N ASP A 20 6.15 10.75 12.88
CA ASP A 20 7.44 11.29 13.34
C ASP A 20 7.27 12.54 14.23
N GLY A 21 6.38 12.47 15.20
CA GLY A 21 6.15 13.56 16.16
C GLY A 21 5.38 14.77 15.62
N LYS A 22 4.87 14.71 14.37
CA LYS A 22 4.08 15.79 13.77
C LYS A 22 2.68 15.30 13.42
N ASP A 23 1.68 16.12 13.75
CA ASP A 23 0.32 15.82 13.35
C ASP A 23 0.14 16.05 11.84
N VAL A 24 -0.29 15.01 11.13
CA VAL A 24 -0.54 15.09 9.68
C VAL A 24 -1.72 15.99 9.31
N TYR A 25 -2.53 16.42 10.31
CA TYR A 25 -3.66 17.31 10.14
C TYR A 25 -3.42 18.74 10.64
N GLU A 26 -2.20 19.06 11.10
CA GLU A 26 -1.85 20.39 11.53
C GLU A 26 -2.09 21.42 10.41
N PRO A 27 -2.63 22.62 10.73
CA PRO A 27 -2.82 23.68 9.75
C PRO A 27 -1.51 24.02 8.99
N GLY A 28 -1.59 24.09 7.67
CA GLY A 28 -0.43 24.39 6.82
C GLY A 28 0.41 23.18 6.39
N VAL A 29 0.08 21.97 6.86
CA VAL A 29 0.75 20.74 6.38
C VAL A 29 0.41 20.49 4.93
N ASP A 30 1.44 20.32 4.11
CA ASP A 30 1.32 19.99 2.69
C ASP A 30 0.85 18.53 2.53
N VAL A 31 -0.39 18.37 2.06
CA VAL A 31 -1.04 17.06 1.84
C VAL A 31 -0.26 16.20 0.85
N THR A 32 0.36 16.80 -0.16
CA THR A 32 1.15 16.07 -1.16
C THR A 32 2.37 15.42 -0.51
N LYS A 33 3.05 16.15 0.39
CA LYS A 33 4.18 15.61 1.16
C LYS A 33 3.75 14.45 2.06
N ILE A 34 2.58 14.56 2.71
CA ILE A 34 2.05 13.44 3.51
C ILE A 34 1.79 12.23 2.62
N ARG A 35 1.18 12.40 1.45
CA ARG A 35 0.88 11.27 0.53
C ARG A 35 2.12 10.64 -0.10
N LEU A 36 3.22 11.35 -0.18
CA LEU A 36 4.51 10.76 -0.58
C LEU A 36 5.10 9.88 0.54
N ARG A 37 4.92 10.29 1.81
CA ARG A 37 5.39 9.52 2.97
C ARG A 37 4.48 8.34 3.33
N VAL A 38 3.17 8.44 3.02
CA VAL A 38 2.16 7.44 3.34
C VAL A 38 1.55 6.91 2.05
N GLY A 39 2.12 5.84 1.52
CA GLY A 39 1.65 5.16 0.31
C GLY A 39 0.34 4.42 0.54
N MET A 40 -0.37 4.11 -0.55
CA MET A 40 -1.66 3.39 -0.50
C MET A 40 -1.75 2.34 -1.60
N VAL A 41 -2.15 1.14 -1.22
CA VAL A 41 -2.55 0.05 -2.12
C VAL A 41 -4.03 -0.25 -1.88
N PHE A 42 -4.82 -0.17 -2.92
CA PHE A 42 -6.27 -0.33 -2.86
C PHE A 42 -6.68 -1.80 -2.99
N GLN A 43 -7.88 -2.11 -2.53
CA GLN A 43 -8.50 -3.42 -2.62
C GLN A 43 -8.55 -3.94 -4.07
N LYS A 44 -9.02 -3.09 -4.99
CA LYS A 44 -9.02 -3.40 -6.43
C LYS A 44 -7.73 -2.87 -7.05
N PRO A 45 -6.95 -3.72 -7.74
CA PRO A 45 -5.78 -3.27 -8.47
C PRO A 45 -6.12 -2.12 -9.42
N ASN A 46 -5.33 -1.06 -9.39
CA ASN A 46 -5.58 0.14 -10.16
C ASN A 46 -4.33 0.64 -10.91
N PRO A 47 -3.64 -0.22 -11.68
CA PRO A 47 -2.58 0.26 -12.54
C PRO A 47 -3.15 1.25 -13.56
N PHE A 48 -2.34 2.18 -14.05
CA PHE A 48 -2.72 3.02 -15.17
C PHE A 48 -2.72 2.15 -16.44
N PRO A 49 -3.88 1.84 -17.03
CA PRO A 49 -4.00 0.81 -18.05
C PRO A 49 -3.30 1.18 -19.37
N SER A 50 -3.18 2.46 -19.65
CA SER A 50 -2.50 3.01 -20.84
C SER A 50 -1.01 3.26 -20.65
N MET A 51 -0.47 3.02 -19.45
CA MET A 51 0.96 3.12 -19.16
C MET A 51 1.59 1.73 -19.17
N THR A 52 2.85 1.67 -19.59
CA THR A 52 3.66 0.46 -19.51
C THR A 52 3.94 0.07 -18.07
N ILE A 53 4.46 -1.14 -17.84
CA ILE A 53 4.88 -1.60 -16.50
C ILE A 53 5.92 -0.62 -15.92
N LYS A 54 6.92 -0.25 -16.69
CA LYS A 54 7.95 0.74 -16.31
C LYS A 54 7.33 2.09 -15.96
N GLU A 55 6.45 2.60 -16.81
CA GLU A 55 5.79 3.89 -16.59
C GLU A 55 4.88 3.88 -15.36
N ASN A 56 4.16 2.79 -15.11
CA ASN A 56 3.36 2.63 -13.90
C ASN A 56 4.20 2.77 -12.64
N VAL A 57 5.32 2.05 -12.54
CA VAL A 57 6.20 2.12 -11.37
C VAL A 57 6.74 3.54 -11.16
N LEU A 58 7.19 4.19 -12.23
CA LEU A 58 7.84 5.51 -12.14
C LEU A 58 6.84 6.69 -12.13
N SER A 59 5.53 6.43 -12.27
CA SER A 59 4.51 7.48 -12.37
C SER A 59 4.46 8.42 -11.18
N GLY A 60 4.58 7.89 -9.96
CA GLY A 60 4.57 8.70 -8.73
C GLY A 60 5.70 9.71 -8.68
N LEU A 61 6.88 9.35 -9.15
CA LEU A 61 8.04 10.23 -9.21
C LEU A 61 7.86 11.34 -10.24
N ARG A 62 7.30 11.00 -11.40
CA ARG A 62 6.98 12.00 -12.45
C ARG A 62 5.96 13.02 -11.93
N LEU A 63 4.90 12.55 -11.27
CA LEU A 63 3.86 13.42 -10.68
C LEU A 63 4.43 14.33 -9.58
N ALA A 64 5.31 13.80 -8.75
CA ALA A 64 5.97 14.54 -7.68
C ALA A 64 7.15 15.40 -8.17
N GLN A 65 7.48 15.35 -9.45
CA GLN A 65 8.64 16.05 -10.07
C GLN A 65 9.97 15.67 -9.40
N ILE A 66 10.07 14.46 -8.87
CA ILE A 66 11.29 13.95 -8.23
C ILE A 66 12.24 13.44 -9.33
N LYS A 67 13.40 14.08 -9.42
CA LYS A 67 14.46 13.63 -10.33
C LYS A 67 15.27 12.51 -9.69
N ILE A 68 15.50 11.45 -10.46
CA ILE A 68 16.33 10.30 -10.05
C ILE A 68 17.46 10.15 -11.07
N SER A 69 18.66 9.93 -10.56
CA SER A 69 19.84 9.70 -11.40
C SER A 69 19.84 8.30 -12.04
N ASN A 70 19.21 7.31 -11.39
CA ASN A 70 19.21 5.93 -11.82
C ASN A 70 17.79 5.32 -11.75
N ALA A 71 16.97 5.64 -12.77
CA ALA A 71 15.57 5.21 -12.83
C ALA A 71 15.44 3.69 -13.05
N ASP A 72 16.36 3.07 -13.79
CA ASP A 72 16.30 1.64 -14.10
C ASP A 72 16.66 0.78 -12.88
N GLU A 73 17.65 1.16 -12.08
CA GLU A 73 17.93 0.48 -10.80
C GLU A 73 16.77 0.59 -9.81
N LEU A 74 16.16 1.77 -9.71
CA LEU A 74 15.00 1.96 -8.84
C LEU A 74 13.82 1.11 -9.30
N LEU A 75 13.54 1.08 -10.61
CA LEU A 75 12.52 0.24 -11.23
C LEU A 75 12.72 -1.23 -10.87
N GLU A 76 13.92 -1.76 -11.11
CA GLU A 76 14.29 -3.13 -10.79
C GLU A 76 14.11 -3.42 -9.30
N SER A 77 14.63 -2.54 -8.44
CA SER A 77 14.50 -2.66 -6.98
C SER A 77 13.05 -2.71 -6.53
N CYS A 78 12.18 -1.81 -7.03
CA CYS A 78 10.76 -1.79 -6.68
C CYS A 78 10.03 -3.06 -7.14
N LEU A 79 10.30 -3.53 -8.36
CA LEU A 79 9.70 -4.75 -8.89
C LEU A 79 10.20 -6.01 -8.15
N LYS A 80 11.47 -6.06 -7.75
CA LYS A 80 12.01 -7.14 -6.91
C LYS A 80 11.35 -7.17 -5.54
N ARG A 81 11.26 -6.02 -4.87
CA ARG A 81 10.61 -5.88 -3.55
C ARG A 81 9.12 -6.23 -3.61
N ALA A 82 8.46 -5.97 -4.72
CA ALA A 82 7.07 -6.36 -4.95
C ALA A 82 6.90 -7.82 -5.42
N GLY A 83 7.98 -8.62 -5.50
CA GLY A 83 7.95 -10.00 -5.95
C GLY A 83 7.51 -10.18 -7.41
N LEU A 84 7.66 -9.15 -8.26
CA LEU A 84 7.15 -9.16 -9.63
C LEU A 84 8.27 -9.23 -10.70
N TRP A 85 9.51 -8.87 -10.36
CA TRP A 85 10.62 -8.73 -11.30
C TRP A 85 10.79 -9.90 -12.25
N ASN A 86 10.87 -11.13 -11.74
CA ASN A 86 11.13 -12.32 -12.53
C ASN A 86 10.02 -12.62 -13.55
N GLU A 87 8.82 -12.08 -13.35
CA GLU A 87 7.68 -12.29 -14.24
C GLU A 87 7.58 -11.21 -15.33
N VAL A 88 8.24 -10.05 -15.15
CA VAL A 88 8.05 -8.90 -16.06
C VAL A 88 9.33 -8.28 -16.61
N LYS A 89 10.52 -8.68 -16.15
CA LYS A 89 11.81 -8.07 -16.54
C LYS A 89 12.06 -8.00 -18.05
N ASP A 90 11.54 -8.95 -18.81
CA ASP A 90 11.73 -9.05 -20.26
C ASP A 90 10.59 -8.39 -21.06
N ARG A 91 9.62 -7.73 -20.36
CA ARG A 91 8.42 -7.12 -20.98
C ARG A 91 7.99 -5.83 -20.29
N LEU A 92 8.95 -5.03 -19.81
CA LEU A 92 8.71 -3.78 -19.08
C LEU A 92 7.95 -2.72 -19.88
N ASP A 93 7.98 -2.80 -21.21
CA ASP A 93 7.30 -1.92 -22.13
C ASP A 93 5.88 -2.40 -22.50
N GLU A 94 5.42 -3.55 -21.99
CA GLU A 94 4.04 -3.96 -22.11
C GLU A 94 3.14 -3.13 -21.19
N TYR A 95 1.86 -3.00 -21.57
CA TYR A 95 0.88 -2.25 -20.78
C TYR A 95 0.54 -2.94 -19.45
N GLY A 96 0.51 -2.17 -18.37
CA GLY A 96 0.18 -2.68 -17.04
C GLY A 96 -1.22 -3.32 -16.95
N GLY A 97 -2.15 -2.90 -17.80
CA GLY A 97 -3.49 -3.49 -17.88
C GLY A 97 -3.53 -4.92 -18.44
N ALA A 98 -2.48 -5.37 -19.15
CA ALA A 98 -2.40 -6.72 -19.71
C ALA A 98 -1.97 -7.78 -18.68
N LEU A 99 -1.55 -7.38 -17.48
CA LEU A 99 -1.14 -8.25 -16.40
C LEU A 99 -2.34 -8.96 -15.75
N SER A 100 -2.10 -10.13 -15.14
CA SER A 100 -3.11 -10.81 -14.30
C SER A 100 -3.44 -9.96 -13.05
N GLY A 101 -4.58 -10.22 -12.39
CA GLY A 101 -4.99 -9.46 -11.21
C GLY A 101 -3.93 -9.42 -10.10
N GLY A 102 -3.31 -10.57 -9.78
CA GLY A 102 -2.23 -10.64 -8.79
C GLY A 102 -0.96 -9.91 -9.23
N GLN A 103 -0.65 -9.94 -10.53
CA GLN A 103 0.47 -9.16 -11.08
C GLN A 103 0.18 -7.66 -11.05
N GLN A 104 -1.05 -7.24 -11.38
CA GLN A 104 -1.48 -5.84 -11.29
C GLN A 104 -1.40 -5.33 -9.84
N GLN A 105 -1.80 -6.13 -8.86
CA GLN A 105 -1.70 -5.74 -7.46
C GLN A 105 -0.25 -5.56 -7.03
N ARG A 106 0.65 -6.48 -7.40
CA ARG A 106 2.09 -6.33 -7.14
C ARG A 106 2.71 -5.16 -7.91
N LEU A 107 2.20 -4.83 -9.11
CA LEU A 107 2.60 -3.62 -9.83
C LEU A 107 2.18 -2.35 -9.06
N CYS A 108 0.98 -2.33 -8.46
CA CYS A 108 0.53 -1.21 -7.61
C CYS A 108 1.39 -1.09 -6.34
N ILE A 109 1.82 -2.21 -5.75
CA ILE A 109 2.80 -2.20 -4.65
C ILE A 109 4.12 -1.59 -5.14
N ALA A 110 4.70 -2.06 -6.25
CA ALA A 110 5.96 -1.54 -6.81
C ALA A 110 5.88 -0.04 -7.10
N ARG A 111 4.76 0.43 -7.66
CA ARG A 111 4.48 1.85 -7.89
C ARG A 111 4.50 2.66 -6.60
N SER A 112 3.88 2.14 -5.54
CA SER A 112 3.86 2.81 -4.23
C SER A 112 5.26 2.88 -3.61
N LEU A 113 6.11 1.87 -3.80
CA LEU A 113 7.47 1.82 -3.27
C LEU A 113 8.43 2.81 -3.95
N ALA A 114 8.15 3.21 -5.20
CA ALA A 114 9.05 4.05 -5.98
C ALA A 114 9.30 5.44 -5.36
N VAL A 115 8.30 6.00 -4.67
CA VAL A 115 8.42 7.28 -3.95
C VAL A 115 9.06 7.12 -2.56
N ARG A 116 9.45 5.91 -2.16
CA ARG A 116 10.08 5.57 -0.88
C ARG A 116 9.25 6.00 0.32
N PRO A 117 8.00 5.53 0.44
CA PRO A 117 7.14 5.86 1.57
C PRO A 117 7.70 5.28 2.87
N GLU A 118 7.37 5.91 4.00
CA GLU A 118 7.69 5.44 5.36
C GLU A 118 6.63 4.45 5.86
N VAL A 119 5.38 4.69 5.44
CA VAL A 119 4.24 3.86 5.78
C VAL A 119 3.52 3.43 4.51
N LEU A 120 3.15 2.16 4.42
CA LEU A 120 2.32 1.63 3.34
C LEU A 120 0.98 1.16 3.90
N LEU A 121 -0.09 1.83 3.46
CA LEU A 121 -1.46 1.42 3.77
C LEU A 121 -1.92 0.42 2.72
N MET A 122 -2.55 -0.67 3.14
CA MET A 122 -3.14 -1.67 2.25
C MET A 122 -4.59 -1.92 2.66
N ASP A 123 -5.51 -1.71 1.73
CA ASP A 123 -6.92 -1.94 1.93
C ASP A 123 -7.31 -3.24 1.24
N GLU A 124 -7.62 -4.29 2.02
CA GLU A 124 -8.02 -5.62 1.53
C GLU A 124 -7.14 -6.15 0.38
N PRO A 125 -5.80 -6.15 0.47
CA PRO A 125 -4.89 -6.29 -0.68
C PRO A 125 -5.02 -7.62 -1.43
N CYS A 126 -5.66 -8.63 -0.83
CA CYS A 126 -5.79 -9.98 -1.39
C CYS A 126 -7.24 -10.42 -1.66
N SER A 127 -8.26 -9.61 -1.33
CA SER A 127 -9.66 -10.04 -1.31
C SER A 127 -10.22 -10.50 -2.67
N ALA A 128 -9.68 -10.01 -3.77
CA ALA A 128 -10.14 -10.34 -5.14
C ALA A 128 -9.18 -11.28 -5.90
N LEU A 129 -8.28 -11.96 -5.19
CA LEU A 129 -7.19 -12.72 -5.80
C LEU A 129 -7.34 -14.23 -5.56
N ASP A 130 -6.77 -15.00 -6.46
CA ASP A 130 -6.62 -16.45 -6.29
C ASP A 130 -5.63 -16.79 -5.15
N PRO A 131 -5.68 -18.00 -4.59
CA PRO A 131 -4.83 -18.40 -3.45
C PRO A 131 -3.32 -18.29 -3.73
N GLY A 132 -2.89 -18.59 -4.96
CA GLY A 132 -1.47 -18.51 -5.34
C GLY A 132 -0.98 -17.06 -5.40
N SER A 133 -1.79 -16.14 -5.92
CA SER A 133 -1.51 -14.71 -5.93
C SER A 133 -1.55 -14.12 -4.53
N THR A 134 -2.48 -14.57 -3.68
CA THR A 134 -2.58 -14.17 -2.27
C THR A 134 -1.29 -14.50 -1.53
N LEU A 135 -0.79 -15.75 -1.65
CA LEU A 135 0.44 -16.17 -0.99
C LEU A 135 1.63 -15.30 -1.38
N LYS A 136 1.79 -14.99 -2.67
CA LYS A 136 2.88 -14.13 -3.17
C LYS A 136 2.81 -12.71 -2.60
N ILE A 137 1.60 -12.16 -2.38
CA ILE A 137 1.41 -10.85 -1.76
C ILE A 137 1.72 -10.91 -0.27
N GLU A 138 1.31 -11.97 0.44
CA GLU A 138 1.65 -12.16 1.86
C GLU A 138 3.18 -12.28 2.06
N GLU A 139 3.88 -13.01 1.20
CA GLU A 139 5.35 -13.06 1.18
C GLU A 139 5.97 -11.67 0.94
N THR A 140 5.41 -10.91 0.00
CA THR A 140 5.82 -9.52 -0.27
C THR A 140 5.62 -8.63 0.94
N ILE A 141 4.48 -8.73 1.63
CA ILE A 141 4.18 -7.98 2.86
C ILE A 141 5.19 -8.32 3.95
N ALA A 142 5.45 -9.60 4.19
CA ALA A 142 6.42 -10.05 5.19
C ALA A 142 7.84 -9.54 4.92
N GLU A 143 8.25 -9.46 3.65
CA GLU A 143 9.57 -8.92 3.29
C GLU A 143 9.63 -7.39 3.47
N LEU A 144 8.58 -6.68 3.07
CA LEU A 144 8.50 -5.22 3.21
C LEU A 144 8.44 -4.78 4.68
N ALA A 145 7.74 -5.53 5.54
CA ALA A 145 7.61 -5.25 6.96
C ALA A 145 8.96 -5.20 7.71
N LYS A 146 9.99 -5.85 7.18
CA LYS A 146 11.37 -5.78 7.74
C LYS A 146 11.99 -4.38 7.63
N SER A 147 11.50 -3.53 6.74
CA SER A 147 12.14 -2.24 6.42
C SER A 147 11.20 -1.04 6.44
N MET A 148 9.89 -1.24 6.63
CA MET A 148 8.90 -0.16 6.67
C MET A 148 7.68 -0.54 7.48
N THR A 149 6.92 0.47 7.92
CA THR A 149 5.63 0.25 8.59
C THR A 149 4.55 -0.08 7.57
N ILE A 150 3.81 -1.17 7.80
CA ILE A 150 2.66 -1.55 6.97
C ILE A 150 1.41 -1.56 7.84
N ILE A 151 0.34 -0.95 7.35
CA ILE A 151 -0.97 -0.97 7.99
C ILE A 151 -1.94 -1.61 7.00
N ILE A 152 -2.54 -2.73 7.40
CA ILE A 152 -3.45 -3.52 6.56
C ILE A 152 -4.84 -3.46 7.17
N VAL A 153 -5.84 -3.16 6.35
CA VAL A 153 -7.25 -3.40 6.67
C VAL A 153 -7.65 -4.70 5.97
N THR A 154 -8.16 -5.66 6.72
CA THR A 154 -8.66 -6.92 6.17
C THR A 154 -9.77 -7.49 7.04
N HIS A 155 -10.74 -8.16 6.43
CA HIS A 155 -11.74 -8.97 7.12
C HIS A 155 -11.31 -10.44 7.23
N ASN A 156 -10.17 -10.81 6.65
CA ASN A 156 -9.64 -12.18 6.68
C ASN A 156 -8.73 -12.36 7.91
N MET A 157 -9.30 -12.94 8.97
CA MET A 157 -8.58 -13.20 10.23
C MET A 157 -7.35 -14.11 10.04
N GLN A 158 -7.43 -15.08 9.12
CA GLN A 158 -6.29 -15.97 8.83
C GLN A 158 -5.14 -15.20 8.17
N GLN A 159 -5.44 -14.22 7.31
CA GLN A 159 -4.43 -13.34 6.75
C GLN A 159 -3.80 -12.47 7.84
N ALA A 160 -4.63 -11.83 8.67
CA ALA A 160 -4.13 -11.03 9.80
C ALA A 160 -3.18 -11.83 10.68
N ALA A 161 -3.56 -13.06 11.05
CA ALA A 161 -2.75 -13.96 11.88
C ALA A 161 -1.38 -14.31 11.24
N ARG A 162 -1.30 -14.35 9.89
CA ARG A 162 -0.05 -14.72 9.19
C ARG A 162 0.91 -13.55 8.96
N VAL A 163 0.39 -12.34 8.74
CA VAL A 163 1.21 -11.24 8.19
C VAL A 163 1.41 -10.07 9.15
N SER A 164 0.71 -10.00 10.29
CA SER A 164 0.80 -8.87 11.20
C SER A 164 1.49 -9.18 12.52
N ASP A 165 2.24 -8.22 13.05
CA ASP A 165 2.84 -8.27 14.39
C ASP A 165 1.82 -7.87 15.45
N TYR A 166 0.96 -6.89 15.14
CA TYR A 166 -0.12 -6.39 15.99
C TYR A 166 -1.44 -6.40 15.23
N THR A 167 -2.52 -6.72 15.93
CA THR A 167 -3.87 -6.70 15.38
C THR A 167 -4.76 -5.78 16.21
N ALA A 168 -5.57 -4.96 15.52
CA ALA A 168 -6.64 -4.17 16.11
C ALA A 168 -7.98 -4.71 15.59
N PHE A 169 -8.83 -5.14 16.52
CA PHE A 169 -10.19 -5.56 16.19
C PHE A 169 -11.15 -4.39 16.22
N LEU A 170 -11.84 -4.19 15.10
CA LEU A 170 -12.93 -3.23 14.99
C LEU A 170 -14.26 -3.96 14.92
N LEU A 171 -15.22 -3.57 15.74
CA LEU A 171 -16.57 -4.11 15.75
C LEU A 171 -17.61 -3.00 15.53
N THR A 172 -18.67 -3.34 14.78
CA THR A 172 -19.82 -2.47 14.56
C THR A 172 -21.06 -3.15 15.12
N GLU A 173 -21.44 -2.84 16.35
CA GLU A 173 -22.68 -3.31 16.96
C GLU A 173 -23.66 -2.15 17.11
N GLY A 174 -24.55 -1.96 16.13
CA GLY A 174 -25.64 -0.97 16.18
C GLY A 174 -25.21 0.49 16.13
N GLY A 175 -23.94 0.80 15.78
CA GLY A 175 -23.37 2.15 15.75
C GLY A 175 -22.10 2.25 14.91
N PRO A 176 -21.33 3.34 15.03
CA PRO A 176 -20.04 3.48 14.37
C PRO A 176 -19.05 2.42 14.86
N GLY A 177 -18.15 1.97 13.99
CA GLY A 177 -17.11 1.02 14.34
C GLY A 177 -16.23 1.51 15.50
N GLN A 178 -15.98 0.61 16.46
CA GLN A 178 -15.13 0.87 17.61
C GLN A 178 -14.00 -0.14 17.68
N ILE A 179 -12.84 0.30 18.12
CA ILE A 179 -11.73 -0.61 18.43
C ILE A 179 -12.07 -1.28 19.76
N VAL A 180 -12.22 -2.61 19.74
CA VAL A 180 -12.55 -3.40 20.94
C VAL A 180 -11.31 -4.01 21.58
N GLU A 181 -10.29 -4.29 20.78
CA GLU A 181 -9.03 -4.87 21.26
C GLU A 181 -7.86 -4.47 20.37
N VAL A 182 -6.70 -4.25 20.97
CA VAL A 182 -5.41 -4.07 20.27
C VAL A 182 -4.36 -4.83 21.05
N ALA A 183 -3.74 -5.84 20.44
CA ALA A 183 -2.69 -6.62 21.09
C ALA A 183 -1.70 -7.20 20.05
N PRO A 184 -0.56 -7.75 20.50
CA PRO A 184 0.27 -8.60 19.65
C PRO A 184 -0.57 -9.71 19.02
N THR A 185 -0.41 -9.93 17.72
CA THR A 185 -1.23 -10.86 16.93
C THR A 185 -1.28 -12.26 17.54
N ARG A 186 -0.17 -12.76 18.10
CA ARG A 186 -0.07 -14.05 18.79
C ARG A 186 -0.91 -14.14 20.07
N GLU A 187 -1.39 -13.04 20.61
CA GLU A 187 -2.24 -13.00 21.82
C GLU A 187 -3.72 -12.93 21.45
N ILE A 188 -4.01 -12.54 20.20
CA ILE A 188 -5.37 -12.45 19.65
C ILE A 188 -5.78 -13.75 18.99
N PHE A 189 -4.85 -14.45 18.32
CA PHE A 189 -5.07 -15.69 17.57
C PHE A 189 -4.30 -16.86 18.20
#